data_d4dc0e748d4e1c72b6aef890352db8db
#
_entry.id   d4dc0e748d4e1c72b6aef890352db8db
#
_cell.length_a   1.000
_cell.length_b   1.000
_cell.length_c   1.000
_cell.angle_alpha   90.00
_cell.angle_beta   90.00
_cell.angle_gamma   90.00
#
_symmetry.space_group_name_H-M   'P 1'
#
loop_
_entity.id
_entity.type
_entity.pdbx_description
1 polymer ?
#
loop_
_entity_poly.entity_id
_entity_poly.type
_entity_poly.pdbx_seq_one_letter_code
_entity_poly.pdbx_strand_id
1 'polypeptide(L)'
;MAETKTGLTTGRFTGLSSDALKGIAMVTMLVDHFAYLFVAPYENLYSILRGIGRLAFPLYCFLLVVGFLHTRDYRRYLIRVAFFALISEVPFDLVLSGTPVDWGYQSVMVTLFIGLAGLGAYRWCVNRQLPIYGILVVVASILIGWL
;
A
#
# COMPACT_ATOMS: atom_id res chain seq x y z
N MET A 1 -5.21 -27.79 -42.00
CA MET A 1 -4.44 -27.30 -40.85
C MET A 1 -5.38 -26.39 -40.07
N ALA A 2 -5.95 -26.88 -38.99
CA ALA A 2 -6.91 -26.14 -38.18
C ALA A 2 -6.17 -25.56 -36.97
N GLU A 3 -6.04 -24.24 -36.91
CA GLU A 3 -5.52 -23.55 -35.73
C GLU A 3 -6.56 -23.62 -34.61
N THR A 4 -6.22 -24.39 -33.60
CA THR A 4 -6.98 -24.44 -32.34
C THR A 4 -6.73 -23.15 -31.57
N LYS A 5 -7.62 -22.16 -31.73
CA LYS A 5 -7.65 -21.01 -30.82
C LYS A 5 -8.08 -21.50 -29.45
N THR A 6 -7.10 -21.71 -28.56
CA THR A 6 -7.33 -21.94 -27.16
C THR A 6 -7.90 -20.64 -26.58
N GLY A 7 -9.22 -20.56 -26.49
CA GLY A 7 -9.92 -19.49 -25.80
C GLY A 7 -9.63 -19.59 -24.30
N LEU A 8 -8.61 -18.89 -23.82
CA LEU A 8 -8.52 -18.54 -22.40
C LEU A 8 -9.72 -17.64 -22.10
N THR A 9 -10.81 -18.25 -21.65
CA THR A 9 -11.87 -17.53 -20.95
C THR A 9 -11.25 -16.93 -19.71
N THR A 10 -10.89 -15.65 -19.79
CA THR A 10 -10.62 -14.84 -18.60
C THR A 10 -11.88 -14.91 -17.75
N GLY A 11 -11.88 -15.78 -16.75
CA GLY A 11 -12.91 -15.86 -15.76
C GLY A 11 -13.16 -14.45 -15.24
N ARG A 12 -14.31 -13.88 -15.57
CA ARG A 12 -14.80 -12.68 -14.91
C ARG A 12 -14.95 -13.06 -13.46
N PHE A 13 -13.92 -12.78 -12.66
CA PHE A 13 -14.09 -12.76 -11.22
C PHE A 13 -15.19 -11.74 -10.95
N THR A 14 -16.37 -12.22 -10.60
CA THR A 14 -17.47 -11.44 -10.04
C THR A 14 -17.08 -11.02 -8.62
N GLY A 15 -15.89 -10.46 -8.49
CA GLY A 15 -15.35 -9.89 -7.26
C GLY A 15 -15.65 -8.40 -7.21
N LEU A 16 -15.49 -7.85 -6.03
CA LEU A 16 -15.58 -6.41 -5.77
C LEU A 16 -14.77 -5.63 -6.83
N SER A 17 -15.37 -4.59 -7.40
CA SER A 17 -14.65 -3.72 -8.34
C SER A 17 -13.45 -3.07 -7.64
N SER A 18 -12.41 -2.71 -8.39
CA SER A 18 -11.25 -1.99 -7.83
C SER A 18 -11.66 -0.74 -7.06
N ASP A 19 -12.74 -0.09 -7.48
CA ASP A 19 -13.23 1.12 -6.81
C ASP A 19 -13.98 0.79 -5.53
N ALA A 20 -14.71 -0.33 -5.46
CA ALA A 20 -15.30 -0.82 -4.22
C ALA A 20 -14.21 -1.20 -3.20
N LEU A 21 -13.13 -1.87 -3.63
CA LEU A 21 -12.00 -2.20 -2.76
C LEU A 21 -11.30 -0.95 -2.21
N LYS A 22 -11.14 0.09 -3.04
CA LYS A 22 -10.60 1.39 -2.59
C LYS A 22 -11.53 2.01 -1.54
N GLY A 23 -12.84 2.00 -1.78
CA GLY A 23 -13.83 2.51 -0.83
C GLY A 23 -13.76 1.77 0.51
N ILE A 24 -13.71 0.44 0.50
CA ILE A 24 -13.57 -0.38 1.71
C ILE A 24 -12.27 -0.04 2.45
N ALA A 25 -11.14 0.04 1.74
CA ALA A 25 -9.86 0.39 2.35
C ALA A 25 -9.87 1.79 2.99
N MET A 26 -10.52 2.77 2.35
CA MET A 26 -10.68 4.12 2.91
C MET A 26 -11.56 4.13 4.16
N VAL A 27 -12.68 3.41 4.13
CA VAL A 27 -13.60 3.33 5.29
C VAL A 27 -12.94 2.62 6.46
N THR A 28 -12.26 1.49 6.23
CA THR A 28 -11.55 0.76 7.30
C THR A 28 -10.41 1.60 7.88
N MET A 29 -9.70 2.37 7.07
CA MET A 29 -8.67 3.30 7.54
C MET A 29 -9.27 4.43 8.38
N LEU A 30 -10.42 4.98 7.96
CA LEU A 30 -11.13 6.01 8.72
C LEU A 30 -11.58 5.48 10.09
N VAL A 31 -12.09 4.24 10.14
CA VAL A 31 -12.48 3.55 11.38
C VAL A 31 -11.26 3.40 12.32
N ASP A 32 -10.10 3.05 11.79
CA ASP A 32 -8.86 2.95 12.56
C ASP A 32 -8.46 4.28 13.23
N HIS A 33 -8.45 5.35 12.44
CA HIS A 33 -8.12 6.69 12.95
C HIS A 33 -9.15 7.19 13.96
N PHE A 34 -10.43 6.98 13.69
CA PHE A 34 -11.50 7.32 14.61
C PHE A 34 -11.35 6.56 15.95
N ALA A 35 -11.07 5.26 15.89
CA ALA A 35 -10.85 4.45 17.09
C ALA A 35 -9.65 4.98 17.90
N TYR A 36 -8.56 5.32 17.22
CA TYR A 36 -7.37 5.85 17.87
C TYR A 36 -7.63 7.18 18.59
N LEU A 37 -8.37 8.09 17.96
CA LEU A 37 -8.59 9.44 18.48
C LEU A 37 -9.67 9.51 19.58
N PHE A 38 -10.75 8.75 19.42
CA PHE A 38 -11.96 8.93 20.23
C PHE A 38 -12.32 7.74 21.12
N VAL A 39 -11.84 6.54 20.81
CA VAL A 39 -12.27 5.30 21.48
C VAL A 39 -11.20 4.71 22.41
N ALA A 40 -10.00 5.30 22.46
CA ALA A 40 -8.89 4.82 23.28
C ALA A 40 -9.26 4.51 24.76
N PRO A 41 -10.19 5.22 25.44
CA PRO A 41 -10.58 4.92 26.81
C PRO A 41 -11.38 3.60 26.98
N TYR A 42 -11.94 3.06 25.89
CA TYR A 42 -12.80 1.87 25.91
C TYR A 42 -12.08 0.65 25.34
N GLU A 43 -11.28 -0.06 26.13
CA GLU A 43 -10.33 -1.12 25.70
C GLU A 43 -10.95 -2.16 24.76
N ASN A 44 -12.14 -2.70 25.06
CA ASN A 44 -12.77 -3.74 24.26
C ASN A 44 -13.21 -3.22 22.88
N LEU A 45 -13.87 -2.06 22.85
CA LEU A 45 -14.34 -1.44 21.61
C LEU A 45 -13.15 -0.96 20.76
N TYR A 46 -12.15 -0.37 21.40
CA TYR A 46 -10.91 0.03 20.79
C TYR A 46 -10.22 -1.12 20.06
N SER A 47 -10.05 -2.26 20.72
CA SER A 47 -9.38 -3.43 20.12
C SER A 47 -10.12 -3.97 18.90
N ILE A 48 -11.45 -4.01 18.92
CA ILE A 48 -12.27 -4.46 17.79
C ILE A 48 -12.13 -3.50 16.60
N LEU A 49 -12.30 -2.20 16.83
CA LEU A 49 -12.22 -1.19 15.78
C LEU A 49 -10.81 -1.12 15.17
N ARG A 50 -9.77 -1.22 16.00
CA ARG A 50 -8.37 -1.31 15.53
C ARG A 50 -8.11 -2.58 14.72
N GLY A 51 -8.71 -3.71 15.10
CA GLY A 51 -8.65 -4.96 14.34
C GLY A 51 -9.25 -4.80 12.93
N ILE A 52 -10.41 -4.16 12.83
CA ILE A 52 -11.05 -3.84 11.54
C ILE A 52 -10.18 -2.87 10.74
N GLY A 53 -9.66 -1.83 11.39
CA GLY A 53 -8.82 -0.82 10.75
C GLY A 53 -7.55 -1.39 10.13
N ARG A 54 -6.93 -2.39 10.77
CA ARG A 54 -5.74 -3.08 10.25
C ARG A 54 -5.96 -3.78 8.91
N LEU A 55 -7.20 -4.10 8.54
CA LEU A 55 -7.52 -4.64 7.21
C LEU A 55 -7.25 -3.62 6.08
N ALA A 56 -7.21 -2.34 6.37
CA ALA A 56 -6.88 -1.30 5.40
C ALA A 56 -5.51 -1.54 4.76
N PHE A 57 -4.49 -1.88 5.57
CA PHE A 57 -3.11 -2.04 5.10
C PHE A 57 -2.95 -3.11 4.02
N PRO A 58 -3.38 -4.39 4.20
CA PRO A 58 -3.28 -5.39 3.15
C PRO A 58 -4.12 -5.05 1.91
N LEU A 59 -5.25 -4.36 2.07
CA LEU A 59 -6.04 -3.88 0.93
C LEU A 59 -5.28 -2.83 0.11
N TYR A 60 -4.64 -1.87 0.77
CA TYR A 60 -3.80 -0.88 0.08
C TYR A 60 -2.59 -1.52 -0.58
N CYS A 61 -1.91 -2.47 0.07
CA CYS A 61 -0.82 -3.24 -0.54
C CYS A 61 -1.28 -3.96 -1.81
N PHE A 62 -2.43 -4.63 -1.76
CA PHE A 62 -3.00 -5.30 -2.91
C PHE A 62 -3.33 -4.32 -4.05
N LEU A 63 -4.02 -3.22 -3.75
CA LEU A 63 -4.36 -2.19 -4.73
C LEU A 63 -3.12 -1.54 -5.35
N LEU A 64 -2.07 -1.35 -4.57
CA LEU A 64 -0.79 -0.81 -5.02
C LEU A 64 -0.10 -1.75 -6.02
N VAL A 65 -0.08 -3.05 -5.72
CA VAL A 65 0.48 -4.07 -6.63
C VAL A 65 -0.34 -4.15 -7.92
N VAL A 66 -1.67 -4.18 -7.82
CA VAL A 66 -2.54 -4.17 -9.00
C VAL A 66 -2.32 -2.90 -9.84
N GLY A 67 -2.20 -1.74 -9.19
CA GLY A 67 -1.85 -0.48 -9.85
C GLY A 67 -0.50 -0.53 -10.55
N PHE A 68 0.52 -1.11 -9.90
CA PHE A 68 1.84 -1.30 -10.47
C PHE A 68 1.85 -2.18 -11.72
N LEU A 69 1.08 -3.28 -11.70
CA LEU A 69 0.99 -4.22 -12.82
C LEU A 69 0.25 -3.63 -14.04
N HIS A 70 -0.72 -2.74 -13.80
CA HIS A 70 -1.55 -2.16 -14.86
C HIS A 70 -1.07 -0.79 -15.34
N THR A 71 -0.10 -0.18 -14.67
CA THR A 71 0.38 1.16 -15.07
C THR A 71 1.33 1.08 -16.25
N ARG A 72 1.10 1.96 -17.24
CA ARG A 72 2.00 2.12 -18.40
C ARG A 72 3.25 2.94 -18.02
N ASP A 73 3.08 3.90 -17.11
CA ASP A 73 4.11 4.85 -16.72
C ASP A 73 4.37 4.74 -15.21
N TYR A 74 5.32 3.86 -14.87
CA TYR A 74 5.73 3.63 -13.49
C TYR A 74 6.20 4.91 -12.79
N ARG A 75 6.93 5.79 -13.49
CA ARG A 75 7.47 7.02 -12.89
C ARG A 75 6.35 7.95 -12.42
N ARG A 76 5.32 8.15 -13.26
CA ARG A 76 4.16 8.96 -12.87
C ARG A 76 3.39 8.35 -11.72
N TYR A 77 3.28 7.03 -11.69
CA TYR A 77 2.63 6.33 -10.59
C TYR A 77 3.41 6.51 -9.28
N LEU A 78 4.73 6.32 -9.32
CA LEU A 78 5.62 6.51 -8.17
C LEU A 78 5.55 7.94 -7.63
N ILE A 79 5.61 8.96 -8.51
CA ILE A 79 5.52 10.37 -8.12
C ILE A 79 4.18 10.69 -7.44
N ARG A 80 3.07 10.15 -7.95
CA ARG A 80 1.75 10.33 -7.32
C ARG A 80 1.71 9.74 -5.92
N VAL A 81 2.20 8.52 -5.75
CA VAL A 81 2.24 7.87 -4.43
C VAL A 81 3.18 8.63 -3.49
N ALA A 82 4.34 9.10 -3.96
CA ALA A 82 5.27 9.93 -3.18
C ALA A 82 4.61 11.24 -2.72
N PHE A 83 3.89 11.91 -3.62
CA PHE A 83 3.20 13.16 -3.32
C PHE A 83 2.11 12.96 -2.26
N PHE A 84 1.32 11.88 -2.38
CA PHE A 84 0.33 11.53 -1.37
C PHE A 84 0.98 11.12 -0.04
N ALA A 85 2.11 10.42 -0.06
CA ALA A 85 2.85 10.09 1.16
C ALA A 85 3.29 11.36 1.89
N LEU A 86 3.90 12.33 1.19
CA LEU A 86 4.32 13.60 1.77
C LEU A 86 3.16 14.43 2.33
N ILE A 87 2.03 14.51 1.60
CA ILE A 87 0.86 15.24 2.08
C ILE A 87 0.23 14.56 3.29
N SER A 88 0.22 13.22 3.35
CA SER A 88 -0.37 12.48 4.46
C SER A 88 0.49 12.49 5.71
N GLU A 89 1.80 12.69 5.61
CA GLU A 89 2.73 12.70 6.74
C GLU A 89 2.44 13.87 7.68
N VAL A 90 2.30 15.08 7.15
CA VAL A 90 2.07 16.28 7.96
C VAL A 90 0.84 16.18 8.87
N PRO A 91 -0.38 15.86 8.38
CA PRO A 91 -1.54 15.71 9.26
C PRO A 91 -1.43 14.49 10.19
N PHE A 92 -0.74 13.43 9.77
CA PHE A 92 -0.51 12.24 10.57
C PHE A 92 0.36 12.57 11.79
N ASP A 93 1.51 13.20 11.59
CA ASP A 93 2.43 13.60 12.64
C ASP A 93 1.80 14.64 13.58
N LEU A 94 1.07 15.59 13.03
CA LEU A 94 0.41 16.63 13.83
C LEU A 94 -0.63 16.03 14.80
N VAL A 95 -1.34 14.99 14.37
CA VAL A 95 -2.38 14.33 15.17
C VAL A 95 -1.78 13.39 16.22
N LEU A 96 -0.68 12.67 15.89
CA LEU A 96 -0.09 11.71 16.81
C LEU A 96 0.89 12.33 17.80
N SER A 97 1.77 13.21 17.32
CA SER A 97 2.91 13.73 18.08
C SER A 97 2.78 15.20 18.44
N GLY A 98 1.79 15.92 17.87
CA GLY A 98 1.64 17.36 18.02
C GLY A 98 2.76 18.18 17.37
N THR A 99 3.67 17.53 16.64
CA THR A 99 4.77 18.13 15.88
C THR A 99 4.58 17.87 14.39
N PRO A 100 4.97 18.79 13.49
CA PRO A 100 4.75 18.63 12.06
C PRO A 100 5.62 17.55 11.40
N VAL A 101 6.63 17.03 12.08
CA VAL A 101 7.51 15.95 11.62
C VAL A 101 7.93 15.11 12.82
N ASP A 102 7.59 13.83 12.81
CA ASP A 102 8.04 12.84 13.80
C ASP A 102 8.67 11.64 13.09
N TRP A 103 9.94 11.37 13.35
CA TRP A 103 10.67 10.24 12.76
C TRP A 103 10.39 8.92 13.47
N GLY A 104 9.67 8.95 14.61
CA GLY A 104 9.38 7.77 15.42
C GLY A 104 8.22 6.92 14.91
N TYR A 105 7.29 7.54 14.17
CA TYR A 105 6.10 6.87 13.63
C TYR A 105 5.86 7.33 12.19
N GLN A 106 6.11 6.45 11.24
CA GLN A 106 5.88 6.76 9.83
C GLN A 106 4.45 6.40 9.41
N SER A 107 3.87 7.22 8.52
CA SER A 107 2.56 6.93 7.96
C SER A 107 2.58 5.68 7.06
N VAL A 108 1.44 5.00 7.01
CA VAL A 108 1.22 3.85 6.11
C VAL A 108 1.55 4.19 4.65
N MET A 109 1.35 5.46 4.24
CA MET A 109 1.63 5.92 2.88
C MET A 109 3.12 5.94 2.55
N VAL A 110 3.99 6.26 3.52
CA VAL A 110 5.45 6.20 3.36
C VAL A 110 5.90 4.75 3.18
N THR A 111 5.38 3.83 3.98
CA THR A 111 5.67 2.40 3.86
C THR A 111 5.23 1.86 2.49
N LEU A 112 4.05 2.25 2.00
CA LEU A 112 3.55 1.89 0.67
C LEU A 112 4.43 2.47 -0.45
N PHE A 113 4.91 3.70 -0.29
CA PHE A 113 5.85 4.31 -1.24
C PHE A 113 7.18 3.55 -1.31
N ILE A 114 7.76 3.18 -0.16
CA ILE A 114 8.99 2.38 -0.07
C ILE A 114 8.78 1.03 -0.76
N GLY A 115 7.66 0.35 -0.49
CA GLY A 115 7.31 -0.91 -1.13
C GLY A 115 7.18 -0.80 -2.65
N LEU A 116 6.54 0.27 -3.15
CA LEU A 116 6.41 0.54 -4.58
C LEU A 116 7.77 0.83 -5.24
N ALA A 117 8.63 1.61 -4.58
CA ALA A 117 9.98 1.89 -5.05
C ALA A 117 10.81 0.60 -5.12
N GLY A 118 10.71 -0.27 -4.11
CA GLY A 118 11.35 -1.58 -4.07
C GLY A 118 10.90 -2.48 -5.22
N LEU A 119 9.60 -2.56 -5.50
CA LEU A 119 9.06 -3.33 -6.63
C LEU A 119 9.57 -2.82 -7.98
N GLY A 120 9.66 -1.50 -8.15
CA GLY A 120 10.20 -0.91 -9.37
C GLY A 120 11.68 -1.18 -9.57
N ALA A 121 12.47 -1.07 -8.50
CA ALA A 121 13.89 -1.37 -8.52
C ALA A 121 14.13 -2.89 -8.76
N TYR A 122 13.33 -3.77 -8.15
CA TYR A 122 13.36 -5.21 -8.43
C TYR A 122 13.13 -5.50 -9.91
N ARG A 123 12.06 -4.93 -10.50
CA ARG A 123 11.75 -5.09 -11.93
C ARG A 123 12.89 -4.61 -12.83
N TRP A 124 13.53 -3.49 -12.46
CA TRP A 124 14.68 -2.97 -13.19
C TRP A 124 15.88 -3.90 -13.11
N CYS A 125 16.20 -4.46 -11.92
CA CYS A 125 17.28 -5.42 -11.73
C CYS A 125 17.05 -6.71 -12.53
N VAL A 126 15.83 -7.25 -12.52
CA VAL A 126 15.46 -8.46 -13.28
C VAL A 126 15.62 -8.21 -14.79
N ASN A 127 15.17 -7.06 -15.28
CA ASN A 127 15.35 -6.70 -16.70
C ASN A 127 16.82 -6.55 -17.11
N ARG A 128 17.72 -6.27 -16.15
CA ARG A 128 19.17 -6.19 -16.33
C ARG A 128 19.89 -7.53 -16.12
N GLN A 129 19.13 -8.63 -15.95
CA GLN A 129 19.72 -9.97 -15.68
C GLN A 129 20.51 -10.04 -14.36
N LEU A 130 20.14 -9.22 -13.37
CA LEU A 130 20.79 -9.14 -12.06
C LEU A 130 19.81 -9.55 -10.93
N PRO A 131 19.32 -10.81 -10.89
CA PRO A 131 18.26 -11.22 -9.96
C PRO A 131 18.71 -11.15 -8.49
N ILE A 132 19.97 -11.38 -8.19
CA ILE A 132 20.53 -11.33 -6.82
C ILE A 132 20.39 -9.91 -6.25
N TYR A 133 20.73 -8.88 -7.03
CA TYR A 133 20.57 -7.49 -6.61
C TYR A 133 19.09 -7.11 -6.44
N GLY A 134 18.19 -7.69 -7.25
CA GLY A 134 16.76 -7.53 -7.08
C GLY A 134 16.27 -8.03 -5.72
N ILE A 135 16.73 -9.20 -5.28
CA ILE A 135 16.41 -9.75 -3.95
C ILE A 135 16.95 -8.85 -2.84
N LEU A 136 18.19 -8.37 -2.96
CA LEU A 136 18.79 -7.45 -1.98
C LEU A 136 17.98 -6.16 -1.84
N VAL A 137 17.48 -5.61 -2.94
CA VAL A 137 16.64 -4.42 -2.93
C VAL A 137 15.31 -4.67 -2.21
N VAL A 138 14.67 -5.82 -2.42
CA VAL A 138 13.43 -6.18 -1.71
C VAL A 138 13.70 -6.31 -0.21
N VAL A 139 14.76 -7.00 0.19
CA VAL A 139 15.15 -7.14 1.60
C VAL A 139 15.43 -5.77 2.23
N ALA A 140 16.19 -4.91 1.54
CA ALA A 140 16.46 -3.54 2.00
C ALA A 140 15.17 -2.73 2.16
N SER A 141 14.22 -2.83 1.21
CA SER A 141 12.93 -2.13 1.31
C SER A 141 12.10 -2.60 2.50
N ILE A 142 12.13 -3.90 2.82
CA ILE A 142 11.46 -4.45 4.00
C ILE A 142 12.11 -3.93 5.29
N LEU A 143 13.44 -3.91 5.35
CA LEU A 143 14.18 -3.41 6.52
C LEU A 143 13.93 -1.91 6.76
N ILE A 144 13.93 -1.10 5.69
CA ILE A 144 13.63 0.35 5.78
C ILE A 144 12.17 0.59 6.20
N GLY A 145 11.24 -0.23 5.71
CA GLY A 145 9.83 -0.12 6.10
C GLY A 145 9.52 -0.64 7.51
N TRP A 146 10.47 -1.33 8.14
CA TRP A 146 10.37 -1.79 9.55
C TRP A 146 10.90 -0.75 10.54
N LEU A 147 11.80 0.13 10.13
CA LEU A 147 12.35 1.22 10.93
C LEU A 147 11.35 2.34 11.10
#